data_66f1af504378d2739bca71185f8156f0
#
_entry.id   66f1af504378d2739bca71185f8156f0
#
_cell.length_a   1.000
_cell.length_b   1.000
_cell.length_c   1.000
_cell.angle_alpha   90.00
_cell.angle_beta   90.00
_cell.angle_gamma   90.00
#
_symmetry.space_group_name_H-M   'P 1'
#
loop_
_entity.id
_entity.type
_entity.pdbx_description
1 polymer ?
#
loop_
_entity_poly.entity_id
_entity_poly.type
_entity_poly.pdbx_seq_one_letter_code
_entity_poly.pdbx_strand_id
1 'polypeptide(L)'
;MTKFNIQKTKIMASGPIISWQIDGKTVETVAGFNLGGSKITVVGDCSHEIKRCLLFGRKVMTNFDSILKRRDITLPMIVHLVKAMVFPVVMYECESWTVKKAERQRIDGFELWCWRRLLRVPWTARRSNQSILKEISPGISLEGMMLKLKLQYSGYLMRRVDSLEDSDAGRDWGQEKGTTEDEMAGWHH
;
A
#
# COMPACT_ATOMS: atom_id res chain seq x y z
N MET A 1 31.04 10.96 4.37
CA MET A 1 30.72 9.62 3.82
C MET A 1 29.94 8.84 4.85
N THR A 2 28.67 8.56 4.58
CA THR A 2 27.81 7.75 5.47
C THR A 2 28.19 6.28 5.31
N LYS A 3 28.71 5.65 6.39
CA LYS A 3 29.02 4.21 6.38
C LYS A 3 27.72 3.42 6.45
N PHE A 4 27.46 2.55 5.47
CA PHE A 4 26.34 1.62 5.49
C PHE A 4 26.51 0.55 6.58
N ASN A 5 25.46 0.33 7.36
CA ASN A 5 25.44 -0.76 8.32
C ASN A 5 25.00 -2.06 7.60
N ILE A 6 25.96 -2.87 7.17
CA ILE A 6 25.74 -4.09 6.37
C ILE A 6 24.84 -5.08 7.10
N GLN A 7 24.95 -5.21 8.43
CA GLN A 7 24.11 -6.13 9.21
C GLN A 7 22.62 -5.75 9.22
N LYS A 8 22.31 -4.45 9.02
CA LYS A 8 20.93 -3.94 8.94
C LYS A 8 20.46 -3.76 7.49
N THR A 9 21.37 -3.91 6.53
CA THR A 9 21.04 -3.77 5.10
C THR A 9 20.64 -5.14 4.56
N LYS A 10 19.49 -5.18 3.88
CA LYS A 10 18.97 -6.39 3.24
C LYS A 10 18.64 -6.08 1.80
N ILE A 11 18.86 -7.03 0.92
CA ILE A 11 18.56 -6.90 -0.51
C ILE A 11 17.38 -7.80 -0.85
N MET A 12 16.45 -7.25 -1.60
CA MET A 12 15.34 -7.98 -2.18
C MET A 12 15.41 -7.83 -3.69
N ALA A 13 15.39 -8.94 -4.41
CA ALA A 13 15.48 -8.94 -5.86
C ALA A 13 14.40 -9.80 -6.50
N SER A 14 13.90 -9.38 -7.65
CA SER A 14 12.88 -10.08 -8.42
C SER A 14 13.42 -11.16 -9.37
N GLY A 15 14.75 -11.43 -9.34
CA GLY A 15 15.42 -12.43 -10.18
C GLY A 15 16.39 -13.29 -9.38
N PRO A 16 16.98 -14.31 -10.01
CA PRO A 16 17.98 -15.18 -9.37
C PRO A 16 19.27 -14.39 -9.10
N ILE A 17 19.45 -13.97 -7.86
CA ILE A 17 20.70 -13.35 -7.39
C ILE A 17 21.41 -14.33 -6.49
N ILE A 18 22.65 -14.65 -6.86
CA ILE A 18 23.48 -15.63 -6.13
C ILE A 18 24.12 -14.99 -4.91
N SER A 19 24.64 -13.78 -5.02
CA SER A 19 25.20 -13.01 -3.90
C SER A 19 25.38 -11.53 -4.28
N TRP A 20 25.22 -10.63 -3.31
CA TRP A 20 25.57 -9.22 -3.46
C TRP A 20 26.57 -8.81 -2.39
N GLN A 21 27.56 -8.01 -2.81
CA GLN A 21 28.58 -7.47 -1.92
C GLN A 21 28.57 -5.94 -1.94
N ILE A 22 28.66 -5.34 -0.77
CA ILE A 22 28.87 -3.91 -0.57
C ILE A 22 30.16 -3.76 0.24
N ASP A 23 31.12 -3.03 -0.30
CA ASP A 23 32.45 -2.85 0.33
C ASP A 23 33.14 -4.19 0.68
N GLY A 24 33.04 -5.19 -0.21
CA GLY A 24 33.65 -6.51 -0.02
C GLY A 24 32.94 -7.41 1.01
N LYS A 25 31.81 -7.01 1.55
CA LYS A 25 31.02 -7.79 2.51
C LYS A 25 29.71 -8.25 1.86
N THR A 26 29.40 -9.52 2.05
CA THR A 26 28.17 -10.12 1.54
C THR A 26 26.95 -9.57 2.28
N VAL A 27 25.93 -9.15 1.54
CA VAL A 27 24.66 -8.64 2.08
C VAL A 27 23.61 -9.75 2.02
N GLU A 28 22.79 -9.86 3.07
CA GLU A 28 21.73 -10.87 3.17
C GLU A 28 20.63 -10.60 2.13
N THR A 29 20.31 -11.64 1.33
CA THR A 29 19.19 -11.61 0.40
C THR A 29 17.95 -12.18 1.07
N VAL A 30 16.84 -11.43 1.02
CA VAL A 30 15.59 -11.82 1.68
C VAL A 30 14.42 -11.87 0.68
N ALA A 31 13.50 -12.81 0.88
CA ALA A 31 12.29 -12.94 0.07
C ALA A 31 11.20 -11.92 0.45
N GLY A 32 11.37 -11.20 1.55
CA GLY A 32 10.49 -10.13 2.00
C GLY A 32 11.01 -9.46 3.24
N PHE A 33 10.61 -8.23 3.48
CA PHE A 33 10.97 -7.46 4.66
C PHE A 33 9.83 -6.53 5.08
N ASN A 34 9.90 -6.03 6.30
CA ASN A 34 8.93 -5.06 6.82
C ASN A 34 9.47 -3.64 6.64
N LEU A 35 8.73 -2.80 5.91
CA LEU A 35 9.03 -1.40 5.71
C LEU A 35 7.84 -0.56 6.19
N GLY A 36 8.08 0.39 7.10
CA GLY A 36 7.01 1.26 7.60
C GLY A 36 5.86 0.53 8.30
N GLY A 37 6.06 -0.73 8.74
CA GLY A 37 5.02 -1.56 9.32
C GLY A 37 4.28 -2.45 8.33
N SER A 38 4.55 -2.34 7.03
CA SER A 38 3.99 -3.19 5.97
C SER A 38 4.98 -4.25 5.51
N LYS A 39 4.48 -5.44 5.19
CA LYS A 39 5.31 -6.54 4.68
C LYS A 39 5.37 -6.49 3.15
N ILE A 40 6.56 -6.21 2.62
CA ILE A 40 6.86 -6.25 1.20
C ILE A 40 7.46 -7.61 0.86
N THR A 41 7.00 -8.24 -0.23
CA THR A 41 7.50 -9.53 -0.72
C THR A 41 7.96 -9.41 -2.17
N VAL A 42 8.94 -10.21 -2.56
CA VAL A 42 9.48 -10.27 -3.94
C VAL A 42 8.38 -10.53 -4.98
N VAL A 43 7.40 -11.35 -4.63
CA VAL A 43 6.29 -11.74 -5.54
C VAL A 43 5.22 -10.66 -5.63
N GLY A 44 5.29 -9.59 -4.82
CA GLY A 44 4.26 -8.55 -4.76
C GLY A 44 2.90 -9.06 -4.25
N ASP A 45 2.88 -10.22 -3.55
CA ASP A 45 1.64 -10.78 -2.99
C ASP A 45 1.27 -10.09 -1.68
N CYS A 46 0.18 -9.33 -1.73
CA CYS A 46 -0.33 -8.58 -0.59
C CYS A 46 -1.31 -9.38 0.29
N SER A 47 -1.60 -10.66 -0.04
CA SER A 47 -2.59 -11.48 0.68
C SER A 47 -2.31 -11.58 2.18
N HIS A 48 -1.03 -11.66 2.54
CA HIS A 48 -0.61 -11.76 3.95
C HIS A 48 -0.86 -10.44 4.70
N GLU A 49 -0.55 -9.33 4.05
CA GLU A 49 -0.73 -8.00 4.60
C GLU A 49 -2.22 -7.66 4.75
N ILE A 50 -3.02 -7.94 3.73
CA ILE A 50 -4.48 -7.79 3.78
C ILE A 50 -5.07 -8.56 4.95
N LYS A 51 -4.70 -9.84 5.12
CA LYS A 51 -5.15 -10.65 6.27
C LYS A 51 -4.76 -10.02 7.61
N ARG A 52 -3.53 -9.52 7.73
CA ARG A 52 -3.01 -8.86 8.94
C ARG A 52 -3.84 -7.61 9.27
N CYS A 53 -4.06 -6.73 8.30
CA CYS A 53 -4.85 -5.51 8.48
C CYS A 53 -6.31 -5.81 8.85
N LEU A 54 -6.94 -6.82 8.21
CA LEU A 54 -8.29 -7.28 8.58
C LEU A 54 -8.36 -7.80 10.01
N LEU A 55 -7.32 -8.49 10.50
CA LEU A 55 -7.24 -8.94 11.90
C LEU A 55 -7.13 -7.77 12.86
N PHE A 56 -6.34 -6.74 12.54
CA PHE A 56 -6.27 -5.52 13.34
C PHE A 56 -7.61 -4.78 13.35
N GLY A 57 -8.25 -4.64 12.20
CA GLY A 57 -9.60 -4.05 12.10
C GLY A 57 -10.61 -4.80 12.97
N ARG A 58 -10.54 -6.14 13.03
CA ARG A 58 -11.39 -6.94 13.92
C ARG A 58 -11.12 -6.66 15.40
N LYS A 59 -9.84 -6.54 15.80
CA LYS A 59 -9.46 -6.15 17.17
C LYS A 59 -10.05 -4.80 17.55
N VAL A 60 -9.84 -3.80 16.69
CA VAL A 60 -10.40 -2.44 16.91
C VAL A 60 -11.91 -2.52 17.03
N MET A 61 -12.61 -3.17 16.08
CA MET A 61 -14.07 -3.31 16.11
C MET A 61 -14.57 -4.01 17.38
N THR A 62 -13.82 -4.96 17.91
CA THR A 62 -14.17 -5.64 19.17
C THR A 62 -14.07 -4.70 20.37
N ASN A 63 -13.09 -3.80 20.38
CA ASN A 63 -12.95 -2.79 21.43
C ASN A 63 -14.11 -1.77 21.43
N PHE A 64 -14.80 -1.61 20.31
CA PHE A 64 -15.99 -0.77 20.20
C PHE A 64 -17.24 -1.34 20.85
N ASP A 65 -17.24 -2.59 21.31
CA ASP A 65 -18.45 -3.21 21.90
C ASP A 65 -19.04 -2.43 23.06
N SER A 66 -18.18 -1.78 23.87
CA SER A 66 -18.62 -0.92 24.98
C SER A 66 -19.39 0.31 24.48
N ILE A 67 -18.96 0.87 23.36
CA ILE A 67 -19.61 2.03 22.72
C ILE A 67 -20.89 1.59 22.02
N LEU A 68 -20.87 0.45 21.32
CA LEU A 68 -22.02 -0.11 20.63
C LEU A 68 -23.17 -0.51 21.58
N LYS A 69 -22.88 -0.69 22.86
CA LYS A 69 -23.89 -1.01 23.91
C LYS A 69 -24.63 0.23 24.40
N ARG A 70 -24.12 1.42 24.16
CA ARG A 70 -24.77 2.68 24.58
C ARG A 70 -26.04 2.91 23.77
N ARG A 71 -27.13 3.25 24.47
CA ARG A 71 -28.45 3.52 23.84
C ARG A 71 -28.58 4.94 23.28
N ASP A 72 -27.66 5.83 23.67
CA ASP A 72 -27.72 7.25 23.35
C ASP A 72 -27.12 7.57 21.98
N ILE A 73 -26.51 6.59 21.29
CA ILE A 73 -25.81 6.79 20.04
C ILE A 73 -26.68 6.29 18.88
N THR A 74 -26.95 7.17 17.92
CA THR A 74 -27.76 6.82 16.76
C THR A 74 -26.99 5.92 15.77
N LEU A 75 -27.74 5.12 14.99
CA LEU A 75 -27.13 4.21 14.00
C LEU A 75 -26.21 4.96 13.00
N PRO A 76 -26.60 6.11 12.40
CA PRO A 76 -25.70 6.86 11.50
C PRO A 76 -24.40 7.28 12.17
N MET A 77 -24.46 7.68 13.44
CA MET A 77 -23.26 8.10 14.19
C MET A 77 -22.31 6.91 14.41
N ILE A 78 -22.84 5.73 14.73
CA ILE A 78 -22.01 4.52 14.89
C ILE A 78 -21.42 4.11 13.55
N VAL A 79 -22.16 4.16 12.46
CA VAL A 79 -21.65 3.91 11.09
C VAL A 79 -20.49 4.85 10.77
N HIS A 80 -20.64 6.13 11.10
CA HIS A 80 -19.58 7.12 10.91
C HIS A 80 -18.34 6.78 11.75
N LEU A 81 -18.50 6.40 13.02
CA LEU A 81 -17.40 5.98 13.89
C LEU A 81 -16.65 4.76 13.35
N VAL A 82 -17.36 3.74 12.86
CA VAL A 82 -16.72 2.57 12.24
C VAL A 82 -15.90 2.97 11.03
N LYS A 83 -16.43 3.83 10.18
CA LYS A 83 -15.69 4.36 9.01
C LYS A 83 -14.49 5.22 9.38
N ALA A 84 -14.59 6.00 10.44
CA ALA A 84 -13.52 6.91 10.86
C ALA A 84 -12.41 6.21 11.65
N MET A 85 -12.69 5.11 12.35
CA MET A 85 -11.75 4.51 13.30
C MET A 85 -11.36 3.07 12.95
N VAL A 86 -12.26 2.28 12.38
CA VAL A 86 -11.98 0.86 12.05
C VAL A 86 -11.42 0.75 10.63
N PHE A 87 -12.04 1.40 9.67
CA PHE A 87 -11.64 1.30 8.26
C PHE A 87 -10.23 1.85 7.98
N PRO A 88 -9.78 2.99 8.55
CA PRO A 88 -8.42 3.46 8.34
C PRO A 88 -7.33 2.47 8.80
N VAL A 89 -7.60 1.71 9.87
CA VAL A 89 -6.68 0.65 10.31
C VAL A 89 -6.56 -0.48 9.28
N VAL A 90 -7.66 -0.80 8.62
CA VAL A 90 -7.68 -1.83 7.55
C VAL A 90 -7.07 -1.30 6.26
N MET A 91 -7.27 -0.01 5.96
CA MET A 91 -6.80 0.63 4.73
C MET A 91 -5.34 1.12 4.81
N TYR A 92 -4.66 0.85 5.91
CA TYR A 92 -3.27 1.29 6.09
C TYR A 92 -2.38 0.74 4.96
N GLU A 93 -1.75 1.63 4.21
CA GLU A 93 -0.90 1.33 3.03
C GLU A 93 -1.58 0.53 1.90
N CYS A 94 -2.92 0.58 1.83
CA CYS A 94 -3.68 -0.16 0.82
C CYS A 94 -3.43 0.34 -0.62
N GLU A 95 -2.83 1.50 -0.79
CA GLU A 95 -2.47 2.08 -2.09
C GLU A 95 -1.51 1.18 -2.87
N SER A 96 -0.60 0.52 -2.16
CA SER A 96 0.39 -0.38 -2.73
C SER A 96 -0.14 -1.79 -3.04
N TRP A 97 -1.34 -2.15 -2.54
CA TRP A 97 -1.82 -3.53 -2.63
C TRP A 97 -2.30 -3.91 -4.03
N THR A 98 -1.88 -5.08 -4.50
CA THR A 98 -2.48 -5.74 -5.64
C THR A 98 -3.60 -6.64 -5.17
N VAL A 99 -4.85 -6.12 -5.18
CA VAL A 99 -6.02 -6.82 -4.64
C VAL A 99 -6.58 -7.80 -5.68
N LYS A 100 -6.44 -9.10 -5.44
CA LYS A 100 -7.01 -10.18 -6.26
C LYS A 100 -8.48 -10.43 -5.87
N LYS A 101 -9.21 -11.20 -6.67
CA LYS A 101 -10.63 -11.53 -6.41
C LYS A 101 -10.87 -12.16 -5.04
N ALA A 102 -9.98 -13.04 -4.59
CA ALA A 102 -10.09 -13.69 -3.29
C ALA A 102 -9.92 -12.70 -2.12
N GLU A 103 -9.06 -11.72 -2.27
CA GLU A 103 -8.85 -10.66 -1.28
C GLU A 103 -10.04 -9.70 -1.22
N ARG A 104 -10.65 -9.38 -2.37
CA ARG A 104 -11.90 -8.58 -2.41
C ARG A 104 -13.00 -9.25 -1.60
N GLN A 105 -13.22 -10.56 -1.81
CA GLN A 105 -14.20 -11.32 -1.04
C GLN A 105 -13.93 -11.29 0.47
N ARG A 106 -12.65 -11.27 0.89
CA ARG A 106 -12.29 -11.15 2.31
C ARG A 106 -12.57 -9.76 2.86
N ILE A 107 -12.29 -8.72 2.07
CA ILE A 107 -12.57 -7.32 2.43
C ILE A 107 -14.08 -7.10 2.56
N ASP A 108 -14.87 -7.57 1.60
CA ASP A 108 -16.33 -7.50 1.63
C ASP A 108 -16.90 -8.29 2.82
N GLY A 109 -16.35 -9.48 3.06
CA GLY A 109 -16.75 -10.31 4.20
C GLY A 109 -16.44 -9.63 5.55
N PHE A 110 -15.33 -8.90 5.64
CA PHE A 110 -15.00 -8.13 6.82
C PHE A 110 -15.95 -6.93 7.00
N GLU A 111 -16.25 -6.19 5.94
CA GLU A 111 -17.19 -5.07 5.98
C GLU A 111 -18.57 -5.53 6.45
N LEU A 112 -19.10 -6.60 5.86
CA LEU A 112 -20.38 -7.21 6.27
C LEU A 112 -20.35 -7.70 7.72
N TRP A 113 -19.22 -8.24 8.18
CA TRP A 113 -19.07 -8.66 9.57
C TRP A 113 -19.14 -7.45 10.51
N CYS A 114 -18.54 -6.31 10.16
CA CYS A 114 -18.65 -5.08 10.93
C CYS A 114 -20.11 -4.63 11.03
N TRP A 115 -20.86 -4.61 9.91
CA TRP A 115 -22.24 -4.17 9.87
C TRP A 115 -23.18 -5.11 10.63
N ARG A 116 -23.00 -6.43 10.52
CA ARG A 116 -23.75 -7.40 11.30
C ARG A 116 -23.54 -7.24 12.80
N ARG A 117 -22.28 -7.03 13.19
CA ARG A 117 -21.92 -6.79 14.61
C ARG A 117 -22.57 -5.52 15.14
N LEU A 118 -22.58 -4.45 14.35
CA LEU A 118 -23.21 -3.18 14.66
C LEU A 118 -24.72 -3.34 14.88
N LEU A 119 -25.39 -4.04 13.98
CA LEU A 119 -26.82 -4.33 14.10
C LEU A 119 -27.15 -5.44 15.09
N ARG A 120 -26.14 -6.05 15.74
CA ARG A 120 -26.30 -7.22 16.64
C ARG A 120 -27.03 -8.40 15.98
N VAL A 121 -26.85 -8.56 14.67
CA VAL A 121 -27.41 -9.66 13.91
C VAL A 121 -26.46 -10.84 13.95
N PRO A 122 -26.79 -11.96 14.64
CA PRO A 122 -25.93 -13.11 14.69
C PRO A 122 -25.78 -13.73 13.30
N TRP A 123 -24.65 -14.39 13.06
CA TRP A 123 -24.40 -15.05 11.77
C TRP A 123 -25.45 -16.10 11.41
N THR A 124 -26.04 -16.74 12.43
CA THR A 124 -27.10 -17.73 12.30
C THR A 124 -28.45 -17.14 11.89
N ALA A 125 -28.65 -15.83 12.00
CA ALA A 125 -29.88 -15.19 11.55
C ALA A 125 -29.97 -15.26 10.03
N ARG A 126 -31.10 -15.74 9.51
CA ARG A 126 -31.39 -15.86 8.06
C ARG A 126 -31.64 -14.50 7.40
N ARG A 127 -30.82 -13.51 7.71
CA ARG A 127 -30.92 -12.18 7.19
C ARG A 127 -29.96 -11.99 6.02
N SER A 128 -30.46 -11.56 4.84
CA SER A 128 -29.62 -11.38 3.65
C SER A 128 -28.63 -10.23 3.81
N ASN A 129 -27.49 -10.30 3.12
CA ASN A 129 -26.50 -9.25 3.12
C ASN A 129 -27.06 -7.93 2.55
N GLN A 130 -27.92 -8.03 1.53
CA GLN A 130 -28.59 -6.85 0.95
C GLN A 130 -29.49 -6.14 1.95
N SER A 131 -30.22 -6.89 2.79
CA SER A 131 -31.05 -6.31 3.85
C SER A 131 -30.20 -5.56 4.90
N ILE A 132 -29.02 -6.10 5.25
CA ILE A 132 -28.07 -5.44 6.16
C ILE A 132 -27.55 -4.15 5.54
N LEU A 133 -27.08 -4.20 4.30
CA LEU A 133 -26.54 -3.03 3.60
C LEU A 133 -27.60 -1.94 3.38
N LYS A 134 -28.86 -2.32 3.08
CA LYS A 134 -29.97 -1.37 2.94
C LYS A 134 -30.27 -0.64 4.24
N GLU A 135 -30.23 -1.34 5.36
CA GLU A 135 -30.47 -0.72 6.68
C GLU A 135 -29.33 0.20 7.13
N ILE A 136 -28.08 -0.24 6.93
CA ILE A 136 -26.90 0.55 7.27
C ILE A 136 -26.74 1.76 6.33
N SER A 137 -27.09 1.59 5.04
CA SER A 137 -26.86 2.59 3.99
C SER A 137 -25.48 3.22 4.04
N PRO A 138 -24.41 2.40 3.94
CA PRO A 138 -23.05 2.87 4.22
C PRO A 138 -22.55 3.90 3.18
N GLY A 139 -23.23 4.08 2.05
CA GLY A 139 -22.77 4.88 0.93
C GLY A 139 -21.62 4.18 0.21
N ILE A 140 -20.39 4.65 0.40
CA ILE A 140 -19.19 4.02 -0.21
C ILE A 140 -18.76 2.80 0.61
N SER A 141 -18.53 1.66 -0.06
CA SER A 141 -18.00 0.43 0.53
C SER A 141 -16.53 0.59 0.94
N LEU A 142 -16.04 -0.31 1.78
CA LEU A 142 -14.62 -0.35 2.18
C LEU A 142 -13.71 -0.52 0.95
N GLU A 143 -14.05 -1.40 0.02
CA GLU A 143 -13.30 -1.55 -1.26
C GLU A 143 -13.32 -0.26 -2.06
N GLY A 144 -14.46 0.43 -2.15
CA GLY A 144 -14.60 1.71 -2.84
C GLY A 144 -13.73 2.82 -2.22
N MET A 145 -13.62 2.83 -0.88
CA MET A 145 -12.71 3.74 -0.16
C MET A 145 -11.24 3.44 -0.47
N MET A 146 -10.84 2.16 -0.48
CA MET A 146 -9.49 1.74 -0.87
C MET A 146 -9.16 2.14 -2.31
N LEU A 147 -10.09 1.93 -3.24
CA LEU A 147 -9.92 2.33 -4.64
C LEU A 147 -9.75 3.85 -4.78
N LYS A 148 -10.52 4.64 -4.05
CA LYS A 148 -10.38 6.09 -4.01
C LYS A 148 -8.97 6.52 -3.56
N LEU A 149 -8.44 5.92 -2.49
CA LEU A 149 -7.08 6.20 -2.01
C LEU A 149 -6.03 5.83 -3.07
N LYS A 150 -6.17 4.67 -3.72
CA LYS A 150 -5.27 4.26 -4.81
C LYS A 150 -5.26 5.26 -5.97
N LEU A 151 -6.43 5.71 -6.40
CA LEU A 151 -6.55 6.70 -7.48
C LEU A 151 -5.94 8.05 -7.08
N GLN A 152 -6.14 8.50 -5.84
CA GLN A 152 -5.52 9.71 -5.33
C GLN A 152 -3.99 9.61 -5.32
N TYR A 153 -3.46 8.48 -4.84
CA TYR A 153 -2.03 8.22 -4.81
C TYR A 153 -1.42 8.15 -6.22
N SER A 154 -2.07 7.43 -7.14
CA SER A 154 -1.64 7.36 -8.54
C SER A 154 -1.65 8.75 -9.20
N GLY A 155 -2.67 9.56 -8.98
CA GLY A 155 -2.72 10.92 -9.50
C GLY A 155 -1.66 11.84 -8.91
N TYR A 156 -1.24 11.60 -7.66
CA TYR A 156 -0.11 12.30 -7.06
C TYR A 156 1.22 11.90 -7.70
N LEU A 157 1.43 10.60 -7.93
CA LEU A 157 2.65 10.08 -8.57
C LEU A 157 2.80 10.62 -10.00
N MET A 158 1.73 10.60 -10.80
CA MET A 158 1.75 11.10 -12.18
C MET A 158 2.17 12.57 -12.24
N ARG A 159 1.56 13.42 -11.43
CA ARG A 159 1.95 14.87 -11.35
C ARG A 159 3.39 15.08 -10.94
N ARG A 160 3.97 14.18 -10.13
CA ARG A 160 5.37 14.28 -9.70
C ARG A 160 6.33 13.84 -10.80
N VAL A 161 5.96 12.86 -11.60
CA VAL A 161 6.76 12.42 -12.77
C VAL A 161 6.81 13.54 -13.81
N ASP A 162 5.67 14.13 -14.16
CA ASP A 162 5.61 15.26 -15.10
C ASP A 162 6.53 16.42 -14.65
N SER A 163 6.53 16.75 -13.35
CA SER A 163 7.37 17.83 -12.80
C SER A 163 8.87 17.49 -12.78
N LEU A 164 9.25 16.20 -12.80
CA LEU A 164 10.64 15.76 -12.90
C LEU A 164 11.13 15.80 -14.35
N GLU A 165 10.30 15.42 -15.31
CA GLU A 165 10.61 15.52 -16.75
C GLU A 165 10.82 16.97 -17.16
N ASP A 166 9.98 17.92 -16.70
CA ASP A 166 10.16 19.35 -16.93
C ASP A 166 11.46 19.89 -16.31
N SER A 167 11.90 19.34 -15.19
CA SER A 167 13.16 19.76 -14.53
C SER A 167 14.41 19.20 -15.22
N ASP A 168 14.31 18.04 -15.89
CA ASP A 168 15.41 17.44 -16.65
C ASP A 168 15.52 18.02 -18.07
N ALA A 169 14.41 18.45 -18.68
CA ALA A 169 14.41 19.14 -19.98
C ALA A 169 15.15 20.48 -19.96
N GLY A 170 15.37 21.06 -18.77
CA GLY A 170 16.17 22.28 -18.56
C GLY A 170 17.67 22.05 -18.32
N ARG A 171 18.13 20.81 -18.17
CA ARG A 171 19.57 20.49 -18.08
C ARG A 171 20.10 20.10 -19.45
N ASP A 172 20.47 21.11 -20.20
CA ASP A 172 21.32 20.97 -21.38
C ASP A 172 22.63 20.29 -20.93
N TRP A 173 22.78 19.02 -21.24
CA TRP A 173 24.04 18.31 -21.12
C TRP A 173 24.94 18.89 -22.21
N GLY A 174 25.70 19.93 -21.85
CA GLY A 174 26.66 20.57 -22.74
C GLY A 174 27.45 19.51 -23.47
N GLN A 175 27.23 19.44 -24.78
CA GLN A 175 28.09 18.72 -25.70
C GLN A 175 29.51 19.33 -25.52
N GLU A 176 30.40 18.57 -24.87
CA GLU A 176 31.81 18.78 -25.02
C GLU A 176 32.16 18.66 -26.50
N LYS A 177 32.28 19.79 -27.16
CA LYS A 177 32.89 19.87 -28.49
C LYS A 177 34.33 19.42 -28.32
N GLY A 178 34.61 18.18 -28.66
CA GLY A 178 35.97 17.71 -28.88
C GLY A 178 36.59 18.56 -30.01
N THR A 179 37.52 19.42 -29.66
CA THR A 179 38.44 20.06 -30.57
C THR A 179 39.33 18.97 -31.15
N THR A 180 39.01 18.53 -32.36
CA THR A 180 39.97 17.85 -33.22
C THR A 180 40.93 18.92 -33.74
N GLU A 181 42.07 19.06 -33.11
CA GLU A 181 43.20 19.76 -33.70
C GLU A 181 43.83 18.86 -34.76
N ASP A 182 43.79 19.32 -35.99
CA ASP A 182 44.55 18.84 -37.13
C ASP A 182 46.07 18.96 -36.84
N GLU A 183 46.76 17.85 -36.78
CA GLU A 183 48.18 17.79 -37.10
C GLU A 183 48.40 16.88 -38.29
N MET A 184 48.15 17.45 -39.46
CA MET A 184 48.77 16.99 -40.69
C MET A 184 49.95 17.86 -41.03
N ALA A 185 51.12 17.48 -40.55
CA ALA A 185 52.41 18.01 -41.06
C ALA A 185 53.24 16.84 -41.57
N GLY A 186 53.32 16.65 -42.86
CA GLY A 186 54.48 16.79 -43.67
C GLY A 186 55.46 15.64 -43.58
N TRP A 187 55.43 14.72 -44.54
CA TRP A 187 56.61 14.00 -45.02
C TRP A 187 56.72 14.18 -46.51
N HIS A 188 57.64 15.10 -46.90
CA HIS A 188 58.32 15.05 -48.17
C HIS A 188 59.74 14.57 -47.92
N HIS A 189 60.12 13.47 -48.47
CA HIS A 189 61.26 13.06 -49.28
C HIS A 189 61.35 11.55 -49.25
#